data_576ed534f03550e7139c8e70253937ef
#
_entry.id   576ed534f03550e7139c8e70253937ef
#
_cell.length_a   1.000
_cell.length_b   1.000
_cell.length_c   1.000
_cell.angle_alpha   90.00
_cell.angle_beta   90.00
_cell.angle_gamma   90.00
#
_symmetry.space_group_name_H-M   'P 1'
#
loop_
_entity.id
_entity.type
_entity.pdbx_description
1 polymer ?
#
loop_
_entity_poly.entity_id
_entity_poly.type
_entity_poly.pdbx_seq_one_letter_code
_entity_poly.pdbx_strand_id
1 'polypeptide(L)'
;DKMYIQESGELEIILYILMLDSQAKLQGGRVISILGNHELYSYYIDDKDKKNYIRDYVKNSDINVFKQHKIDRDKFFMPGETGGKLFARTRPLVLQIGEFLFIHGSITDSLIKHNLDSNGKVNINKINNNVSSWLMGKTKVPKYLEDMDENNPIFSREYSDKKNISEFKCNKIAKQLMKFYNVKHVVMGHSSYSTINSTCKRMLIRTDVSLSRAFGGNLDNKKLHALEIIQTKDSNPIINTITNEGIKLLK
;
A
#
# COMPACT_ATOMS: atom_id res chain seq x y z
N ASP A 1 -12.43 19.87 -27.75
CA ASP A 1 -11.13 19.18 -27.60
C ASP A 1 -11.34 17.99 -26.69
N LYS A 2 -11.56 16.82 -27.28
CA LYS A 2 -11.53 15.55 -26.55
C LYS A 2 -10.06 15.31 -26.19
N MET A 3 -9.69 15.68 -24.98
CA MET A 3 -8.43 15.28 -24.39
C MET A 3 -8.42 13.76 -24.38
N TYR A 4 -7.70 13.14 -25.31
CA TYR A 4 -7.41 11.72 -25.29
C TYR A 4 -6.67 11.44 -23.98
N ILE A 5 -7.40 10.99 -22.98
CA ILE A 5 -6.78 10.41 -21.80
C ILE A 5 -6.14 9.13 -22.32
N GLN A 6 -4.83 9.18 -22.52
CA GLN A 6 -4.04 7.99 -22.84
C GLN A 6 -4.41 6.90 -21.86
N GLU A 7 -4.76 5.72 -22.34
CA GLU A 7 -5.16 4.61 -21.47
C GLU A 7 -3.99 3.96 -20.74
N SER A 8 -2.79 4.41 -20.98
CA SER A 8 -1.53 4.03 -20.34
C SER A 8 -1.11 5.12 -19.35
N GLY A 9 -0.47 4.76 -18.28
CA GLY A 9 -0.06 5.75 -17.25
C GLY A 9 0.82 5.18 -16.17
N GLU A 10 1.24 3.92 -16.27
CA GLU A 10 2.00 3.28 -15.19
C GLU A 10 3.33 3.99 -14.92
N LEU A 11 4.11 4.24 -15.96
CA LEU A 11 5.39 4.95 -15.82
C LEU A 11 5.19 6.42 -15.48
N GLU A 12 4.23 7.08 -16.12
CA GLU A 12 3.88 8.48 -15.87
C GLU A 12 3.40 8.70 -14.43
N ILE A 13 2.58 7.80 -13.89
CA ILE A 13 2.12 7.87 -12.49
C ILE A 13 3.29 7.74 -11.53
N ILE A 14 4.22 6.79 -11.78
CA ILE A 14 5.42 6.63 -10.95
C ILE A 14 6.24 7.92 -10.94
N LEU A 15 6.52 8.48 -12.12
CA LEU A 15 7.31 9.71 -12.26
C LEU A 15 6.58 10.93 -11.64
N TYR A 16 5.26 11.03 -11.84
CA TYR A 16 4.45 12.10 -11.27
C TYR A 16 4.49 12.11 -9.74
N ILE A 17 4.35 10.94 -9.11
CA ILE A 17 4.43 10.83 -7.65
C ILE A 17 5.83 11.23 -7.13
N LEU A 18 6.89 10.86 -7.82
CA LEU A 18 8.25 11.27 -7.47
C LEU A 18 8.45 12.79 -7.58
N MET A 19 7.88 13.39 -8.62
CA MET A 19 7.89 14.84 -8.80
C MET A 19 7.12 15.53 -7.66
N LEU A 20 5.95 15.04 -7.30
CA LEU A 20 5.16 15.56 -6.18
C LEU A 20 5.92 15.47 -4.85
N ASP A 21 6.62 14.35 -4.55
CA ASP A 21 7.45 14.24 -3.34
C ASP A 21 8.59 15.27 -3.35
N SER A 22 9.21 15.50 -4.52
CA SER A 22 10.26 16.52 -4.66
C SER A 22 9.73 17.92 -4.38
N GLN A 23 8.55 18.27 -4.89
CA GLN A 23 7.91 19.55 -4.62
C GLN A 23 7.48 19.68 -3.16
N ALA A 24 6.89 18.63 -2.57
CA ALA A 24 6.47 18.62 -1.17
C ALA A 24 7.64 18.86 -0.22
N LYS A 25 8.82 18.28 -0.49
CA LYS A 25 10.02 18.48 0.31
C LYS A 25 10.45 19.96 0.37
N LEU A 26 10.29 20.72 -0.68
CA LEU A 26 10.60 22.14 -0.70
C LEU A 26 9.70 22.96 0.23
N GLN A 27 8.54 22.40 0.60
CA GLN A 27 7.58 22.99 1.52
C GLN A 27 7.57 22.32 2.90
N GLY A 28 8.59 21.50 3.21
CA GLY A 28 8.68 20.78 4.49
C GLY A 28 7.75 19.56 4.62
N GLY A 29 7.10 19.17 3.52
CA GLY A 29 6.20 18.01 3.45
C GLY A 29 6.81 16.80 2.76
N ARG A 30 6.00 15.75 2.56
CA ARG A 30 6.36 14.53 1.85
C ARG A 30 5.18 13.96 1.10
N VAL A 31 5.44 13.32 -0.03
CA VAL A 31 4.51 12.39 -0.69
C VAL A 31 5.14 10.99 -0.65
N ILE A 32 4.53 10.07 0.08
CA ILE A 32 5.07 8.72 0.30
C ILE A 32 4.09 7.70 -0.26
N SER A 33 4.53 6.91 -1.23
CA SER A 33 3.80 5.72 -1.69
C SER A 33 4.28 4.52 -0.89
N ILE A 34 3.35 3.66 -0.46
CA ILE A 34 3.69 2.35 0.11
C ILE A 34 3.53 1.26 -0.94
N LEU A 35 4.23 0.13 -0.74
CA LEU A 35 4.13 -1.03 -1.62
C LEU A 35 2.75 -1.69 -1.47
N GLY A 36 2.11 -1.98 -2.61
CA GLY A 36 0.92 -2.80 -2.70
C GLY A 36 1.18 -4.10 -3.48
N ASN A 37 0.14 -4.94 -3.58
CA ASN A 37 0.24 -6.22 -4.28
C ASN A 37 0.54 -6.03 -5.78
N HIS A 38 0.02 -4.99 -6.42
CA HIS A 38 0.27 -4.74 -7.83
C HIS A 38 1.73 -4.36 -8.12
N GLU A 39 2.43 -3.68 -7.23
CA GLU A 39 3.86 -3.46 -7.34
C GLU A 39 4.64 -4.77 -7.21
N LEU A 40 4.17 -5.70 -6.39
CA LEU A 40 4.87 -6.95 -6.11
C LEU A 40 4.50 -8.10 -7.05
N TYR A 41 3.35 -8.06 -7.72
CA TYR A 41 2.98 -9.08 -8.72
C TYR A 41 4.06 -9.26 -9.81
N SER A 42 4.78 -8.20 -10.15
CA SER A 42 5.88 -8.29 -11.12
C SER A 42 7.05 -9.16 -10.65
N TYR A 43 7.15 -9.45 -9.35
CA TYR A 43 8.21 -10.25 -8.76
C TYR A 43 7.82 -11.72 -8.54
N TYR A 44 6.52 -12.02 -8.54
CA TYR A 44 6.04 -13.39 -8.42
C TYR A 44 5.91 -13.98 -9.82
N ILE A 45 6.80 -14.92 -10.13
CA ILE A 45 6.77 -15.69 -11.38
C ILE A 45 6.18 -17.05 -11.03
N ASP A 46 5.14 -17.47 -11.74
CA ASP A 46 4.66 -18.85 -11.65
C ASP A 46 5.70 -19.77 -12.30
N ASP A 47 6.34 -20.62 -11.48
CA ASP A 47 7.36 -21.56 -11.95
C ASP A 47 6.78 -22.58 -12.94
N LYS A 48 5.47 -22.85 -12.92
CA LYS A 48 4.82 -23.83 -13.79
C LYS A 48 4.66 -23.31 -15.23
N ASP A 49 4.24 -22.04 -15.36
CA ASP A 49 3.93 -21.45 -16.66
C ASP A 49 4.92 -20.36 -17.10
N LYS A 50 5.85 -19.97 -16.22
CA LYS A 50 6.72 -18.78 -16.40
C LYS A 50 5.94 -17.51 -16.76
N LYS A 51 4.65 -17.49 -16.42
CA LYS A 51 3.78 -16.34 -16.61
C LYS A 51 3.94 -15.42 -15.43
N ASN A 52 4.23 -14.18 -15.74
CA ASN A 52 4.16 -13.11 -14.77
C ASN A 52 2.67 -12.90 -14.42
N TYR A 53 2.26 -13.09 -13.15
CA TYR A 53 0.88 -12.94 -12.69
C TYR A 53 0.24 -11.60 -13.07
N ILE A 54 1.06 -10.61 -13.34
CA ILE A 54 0.58 -9.28 -13.69
C ILE A 54 0.10 -9.14 -15.13
N ARG A 55 0.40 -10.10 -16.03
CA ARG A 55 0.03 -9.98 -17.45
C ARG A 55 -1.46 -9.77 -17.69
N ASP A 56 -2.30 -10.34 -16.83
CA ASP A 56 -3.75 -10.17 -16.93
C ASP A 56 -4.23 -8.76 -16.51
N TYR A 57 -3.39 -8.01 -15.82
CA TYR A 57 -3.68 -6.67 -15.29
C TYR A 57 -2.95 -5.55 -16.03
N VAL A 58 -1.94 -5.89 -16.86
CA VAL A 58 -1.14 -4.92 -17.61
C VAL A 58 -1.73 -4.73 -18.99
N LYS A 59 -2.03 -3.51 -19.34
CA LYS A 59 -2.52 -3.17 -20.68
C LYS A 59 -1.39 -3.19 -21.71
N ASN A 60 -1.71 -3.54 -22.95
CA ASN A 60 -0.78 -3.45 -24.06
C ASN A 60 -0.27 -2.02 -24.28
N SER A 61 -1.07 -1.01 -23.95
CA SER A 61 -0.65 0.40 -24.00
C SER A 61 0.52 0.67 -23.07
N ASP A 62 0.49 0.17 -21.82
CA ASP A 62 1.60 0.33 -20.87
C ASP A 62 2.87 -0.37 -21.39
N ILE A 63 2.74 -1.61 -21.88
CA ILE A 63 3.86 -2.33 -22.49
C ILE A 63 4.46 -1.54 -23.67
N ASN A 64 3.61 -0.91 -24.49
CA ASN A 64 4.08 -0.12 -25.63
C ASN A 64 4.85 1.14 -25.21
N VAL A 65 4.44 1.81 -24.13
CA VAL A 65 5.18 2.96 -23.57
C VAL A 65 6.59 2.52 -23.18
N PHE A 66 6.76 1.42 -22.46
CA PHE A 66 8.08 0.90 -22.12
C PHE A 66 8.91 0.54 -23.36
N LYS A 67 8.29 -0.10 -24.36
CA LYS A 67 8.96 -0.44 -25.63
C LYS A 67 9.44 0.79 -26.41
N GLN A 68 8.67 1.88 -26.44
CA GLN A 68 9.08 3.15 -27.05
C GLN A 68 10.37 3.69 -26.44
N HIS A 69 10.56 3.47 -25.15
CA HIS A 69 11.79 3.81 -24.43
C HIS A 69 12.86 2.71 -24.48
N LYS A 70 12.66 1.65 -25.30
CA LYS A 70 13.58 0.49 -25.42
C LYS A 70 13.78 -0.23 -24.08
N ILE A 71 12.76 -0.25 -23.24
CA ILE A 71 12.77 -0.89 -21.93
C ILE A 71 11.86 -2.13 -21.99
N ASP A 72 12.34 -3.25 -21.49
CA ASP A 72 11.51 -4.41 -21.19
C ASP A 72 10.80 -4.13 -19.84
N ARG A 73 9.46 -4.01 -19.88
CA ARG A 73 8.66 -3.68 -18.69
C ARG A 73 8.80 -4.74 -17.61
N ASP A 74 8.71 -6.01 -17.97
CA ASP A 74 8.75 -7.09 -16.98
C ASP A 74 10.11 -7.13 -16.29
N LYS A 75 11.18 -6.99 -17.07
CA LYS A 75 12.54 -6.88 -16.54
C LYS A 75 12.73 -5.62 -15.72
N PHE A 76 12.15 -4.49 -16.12
CA PHE A 76 12.28 -3.22 -15.39
C PHE A 76 11.92 -3.35 -13.93
N PHE A 77 10.83 -4.04 -13.60
CA PHE A 77 10.34 -4.19 -12.23
C PHE A 77 11.03 -5.31 -11.43
N MET A 78 11.88 -6.13 -12.04
CA MET A 78 12.54 -7.22 -11.30
C MET A 78 13.49 -6.72 -10.21
N PRO A 79 13.69 -7.49 -9.13
CA PRO A 79 14.69 -7.18 -8.13
C PRO A 79 16.08 -6.99 -8.73
N GLY A 80 16.75 -5.92 -8.32
CA GLY A 80 18.07 -5.56 -8.88
C GLY A 80 18.03 -4.72 -10.16
N GLU A 81 16.89 -4.60 -10.81
CA GLU A 81 16.69 -3.77 -12.00
C GLU A 81 16.23 -2.35 -11.65
N THR A 82 16.09 -1.49 -12.65
CA THR A 82 15.86 -0.05 -12.45
C THR A 82 14.61 0.25 -11.62
N GLY A 83 13.47 -0.33 -11.97
CA GLY A 83 12.21 -0.13 -11.25
C GLY A 83 12.21 -0.75 -9.86
N GLY A 84 12.80 -1.97 -9.73
CA GLY A 84 12.99 -2.60 -8.43
C GLY A 84 13.85 -1.74 -7.50
N LYS A 85 14.97 -1.22 -7.98
CA LYS A 85 15.84 -0.29 -7.22
C LYS A 85 15.15 1.02 -6.90
N LEU A 86 14.28 1.52 -7.78
CA LEU A 86 13.49 2.72 -7.54
C LEU A 86 12.51 2.48 -6.39
N PHE A 87 11.74 1.39 -6.43
CA PHE A 87 10.80 1.03 -5.36
C PHE A 87 11.51 0.78 -4.03
N ALA A 88 12.67 0.10 -4.06
CA ALA A 88 13.49 -0.11 -2.86
C ALA A 88 13.84 1.17 -2.11
N ARG A 89 13.98 2.30 -2.82
CA ARG A 89 14.38 3.60 -2.25
C ARG A 89 13.21 4.51 -1.92
N THR A 90 12.06 4.29 -2.53
CA THR A 90 10.95 5.25 -2.49
C THR A 90 9.68 4.73 -1.85
N ARG A 91 9.52 3.39 -1.72
CA ARG A 91 8.28 2.76 -1.28
C ARG A 91 8.52 1.83 -0.09
N PRO A 92 8.21 2.24 1.15
CA PRO A 92 8.23 1.32 2.28
C PRO A 92 7.07 0.31 2.18
N LEU A 93 7.24 -0.87 2.79
CA LEU A 93 6.16 -1.84 2.98
C LEU A 93 5.20 -1.39 4.08
N VAL A 94 5.77 -0.86 5.15
CA VAL A 94 5.05 -0.38 6.34
C VAL A 94 5.53 1.01 6.68
N LEU A 95 4.60 1.93 6.95
CA LEU A 95 4.91 3.28 7.38
C LEU A 95 4.22 3.56 8.72
N GLN A 96 4.95 4.10 9.69
CA GLN A 96 4.38 4.60 10.94
C GLN A 96 4.54 6.11 11.04
N ILE A 97 3.43 6.79 11.33
CA ILE A 97 3.39 8.23 11.60
C ILE A 97 2.59 8.41 12.89
N GLY A 98 3.27 8.80 13.95
CA GLY A 98 2.65 8.92 15.27
C GLY A 98 1.98 7.61 15.72
N GLU A 99 0.69 7.68 16.00
CA GLU A 99 -0.13 6.55 16.45
C GLU A 99 -0.74 5.71 15.30
N PHE A 100 -0.40 6.03 14.05
CA PHE A 100 -0.95 5.41 12.85
C PHE A 100 0.09 4.53 12.15
N LEU A 101 -0.32 3.31 11.79
CA LEU A 101 0.42 2.38 10.96
C LEU A 101 -0.27 2.27 9.61
N PHE A 102 0.47 2.48 8.54
CA PHE A 102 0.00 2.37 7.16
C PHE A 102 0.58 1.12 6.52
N ILE A 103 -0.28 0.27 5.97
CA ILE A 103 0.09 -0.96 5.26
C ILE A 103 -0.96 -1.24 4.19
N HIS A 104 -0.57 -1.86 3.08
CA HIS A 104 -1.52 -2.11 1.99
C HIS A 104 -2.63 -3.10 2.36
N GLY A 105 -2.30 -4.29 2.84
CA GLY A 105 -3.25 -5.33 3.23
C GLY A 105 -3.50 -5.38 4.74
N SER A 106 -2.88 -6.31 5.45
CA SER A 106 -3.08 -6.48 6.90
C SER A 106 -1.78 -6.73 7.65
N ILE A 107 -1.81 -6.54 8.97
CA ILE A 107 -0.73 -7.00 9.84
C ILE A 107 -0.95 -8.50 10.09
N THR A 108 -0.02 -9.32 9.62
CA THR A 108 -0.08 -10.78 9.77
C THR A 108 0.83 -11.28 10.88
N ASP A 109 0.51 -12.45 11.43
CA ASP A 109 1.37 -13.11 12.43
C ASP A 109 2.75 -13.43 11.84
N SER A 110 2.83 -13.73 10.53
CA SER A 110 4.09 -13.94 9.82
C SER A 110 4.96 -12.68 9.81
N LEU A 111 4.36 -11.51 9.50
CA LEU A 111 5.07 -10.24 9.55
C LEU A 111 5.63 -9.95 10.95
N ILE A 112 4.83 -10.16 11.99
CA ILE A 112 5.24 -9.96 13.38
C ILE A 112 6.39 -10.89 13.73
N LYS A 113 6.20 -12.21 13.57
CA LYS A 113 7.14 -13.25 13.98
C LYS A 113 8.55 -13.05 13.42
N HIS A 114 8.66 -12.67 12.15
CA HIS A 114 9.96 -12.54 11.48
C HIS A 114 10.68 -11.21 11.77
N ASN A 115 10.01 -10.26 12.40
CA ASN A 115 10.54 -8.92 12.58
C ASN A 115 10.58 -8.43 14.04
N LEU A 116 10.41 -9.33 15.01
CA LEU A 116 10.61 -8.99 16.41
C LEU A 116 12.08 -8.61 16.67
N ASP A 117 12.28 -7.62 17.51
CA ASP A 117 13.56 -7.26 18.09
C ASP A 117 13.80 -8.00 19.42
N SER A 118 14.93 -7.74 20.07
CA SER A 118 15.28 -8.33 21.38
C SER A 118 14.31 -7.98 22.51
N ASN A 119 13.54 -6.91 22.36
CA ASN A 119 12.55 -6.43 23.34
C ASN A 119 11.13 -6.95 23.05
N GLY A 120 10.97 -7.82 22.03
CA GLY A 120 9.68 -8.34 21.60
C GLY A 120 8.79 -7.31 20.90
N LYS A 121 9.38 -6.22 20.37
CA LYS A 121 8.71 -5.22 19.53
C LYS A 121 8.99 -5.50 18.06
N VAL A 122 8.06 -5.11 17.18
CA VAL A 122 8.30 -5.18 15.74
C VAL A 122 9.17 -4.01 15.32
N ASN A 123 10.26 -4.32 14.65
CA ASN A 123 11.16 -3.31 14.11
C ASN A 123 10.77 -2.96 12.66
N ILE A 124 10.05 -1.84 12.48
CA ILE A 124 9.59 -1.36 11.16
C ILE A 124 10.76 -1.06 10.23
N ASN A 125 11.87 -0.52 10.74
CA ASN A 125 13.05 -0.27 9.92
C ASN A 125 13.64 -1.59 9.40
N LYS A 126 13.67 -2.65 10.22
CA LYS A 126 14.09 -3.98 9.78
C LYS A 126 13.20 -4.52 8.68
N ILE A 127 11.87 -4.37 8.80
CA ILE A 127 10.91 -4.75 7.74
C ILE A 127 11.28 -4.06 6.43
N ASN A 128 11.33 -2.74 6.45
CA ASN A 128 11.56 -1.94 5.24
C ASN A 128 12.97 -2.16 4.66
N ASN A 129 13.99 -2.34 5.49
CA ASN A 129 15.35 -2.65 5.05
C ASN A 129 15.45 -4.02 4.39
N ASN A 130 14.76 -5.04 4.92
CA ASN A 130 14.71 -6.38 4.32
C ASN A 130 14.06 -6.32 2.91
N VAL A 131 12.93 -5.64 2.80
CA VAL A 131 12.22 -5.45 1.52
C VAL A 131 13.08 -4.64 0.55
N SER A 132 13.66 -3.54 1.01
CA SER A 132 14.58 -2.73 0.18
C SER A 132 15.77 -3.54 -0.31
N SER A 133 16.39 -4.36 0.55
CA SER A 133 17.53 -5.21 0.18
C SER A 133 17.14 -6.25 -0.87
N TRP A 134 15.97 -6.84 -0.75
CA TRP A 134 15.43 -7.75 -1.75
C TRP A 134 15.17 -7.03 -3.08
N LEU A 135 14.44 -5.92 -3.08
CA LEU A 135 14.16 -5.15 -4.29
C LEU A 135 15.44 -4.58 -4.96
N MET A 136 16.49 -4.36 -4.17
CA MET A 136 17.83 -4.02 -4.69
C MET A 136 18.57 -5.21 -5.32
N GLY A 137 18.01 -6.42 -5.26
CA GLY A 137 18.63 -7.66 -5.75
C GLY A 137 19.77 -8.18 -4.85
N LYS A 138 19.86 -7.73 -3.59
CA LYS A 138 20.94 -8.11 -2.66
C LYS A 138 20.62 -9.36 -1.84
N THR A 139 19.35 -9.65 -1.62
CA THR A 139 18.86 -10.76 -0.80
C THR A 139 17.72 -11.48 -1.51
N LYS A 140 17.39 -12.67 -1.00
CA LYS A 140 16.13 -13.37 -1.39
C LYS A 140 14.92 -12.60 -0.86
N VAL A 141 13.73 -12.95 -1.38
CA VAL A 141 12.46 -12.44 -0.88
C VAL A 141 12.32 -12.73 0.62
N PRO A 142 11.85 -11.77 1.43
CA PRO A 142 11.60 -12.00 2.85
C PRO A 142 10.53 -13.07 3.06
N LYS A 143 10.70 -13.95 4.06
CA LYS A 143 9.78 -15.07 4.38
C LYS A 143 8.30 -14.69 4.47
N TYR A 144 7.98 -13.53 5.02
CA TYR A 144 6.62 -13.01 5.13
C TYR A 144 6.04 -12.48 3.82
N LEU A 145 6.81 -12.51 2.74
CA LEU A 145 6.41 -12.11 1.38
C LEU A 145 6.58 -13.24 0.35
N GLU A 146 6.95 -14.47 0.76
CA GLU A 146 7.22 -15.56 -0.20
C GLU A 146 5.96 -16.05 -0.91
N ASP A 147 4.86 -16.20 -0.17
CA ASP A 147 3.62 -16.76 -0.68
C ASP A 147 2.57 -15.66 -0.95
N MET A 148 1.74 -15.84 -1.98
CA MET A 148 0.64 -14.91 -2.28
C MET A 148 -0.65 -15.35 -1.58
N ASP A 149 -0.58 -15.48 -0.25
CA ASP A 149 -1.69 -15.95 0.57
C ASP A 149 -2.03 -14.98 1.72
N GLU A 150 -2.94 -15.38 2.59
CA GLU A 150 -3.38 -14.58 3.75
C GLU A 150 -2.28 -14.38 4.81
N ASN A 151 -1.16 -15.09 4.75
CA ASN A 151 -0.01 -14.87 5.65
C ASN A 151 0.87 -13.73 5.16
N ASN A 152 0.78 -13.37 3.88
CA ASN A 152 1.50 -12.26 3.30
C ASN A 152 0.78 -10.94 3.61
N PRO A 153 1.43 -9.97 4.27
CA PRO A 153 0.80 -8.72 4.72
C PRO A 153 0.24 -7.86 3.58
N ILE A 154 0.66 -8.08 2.33
CA ILE A 154 0.17 -7.35 1.17
C ILE A 154 -1.09 -7.98 0.58
N PHE A 155 -1.22 -9.29 0.64
CA PHE A 155 -2.37 -10.03 0.10
C PHE A 155 -3.44 -10.30 1.14
N SER A 156 -3.10 -10.23 2.43
CA SER A 156 -4.03 -10.51 3.51
C SER A 156 -5.20 -9.54 3.54
N ARG A 157 -6.40 -10.11 3.63
CA ARG A 157 -7.66 -9.36 3.79
C ARG A 157 -8.24 -9.51 5.20
N GLU A 158 -7.47 -10.04 6.14
CA GLU A 158 -7.96 -10.40 7.46
C GLU A 158 -8.66 -9.25 8.19
N TYR A 159 -8.14 -8.03 8.05
CA TYR A 159 -8.70 -6.83 8.70
C TYR A 159 -9.46 -5.94 7.72
N SER A 160 -9.18 -6.05 6.43
CA SER A 160 -9.75 -5.16 5.42
C SER A 160 -11.09 -5.64 4.86
N ASP A 161 -11.36 -6.96 4.75
CA ASP A 161 -12.55 -7.47 4.06
C ASP A 161 -13.77 -7.69 4.97
N LYS A 162 -13.60 -7.88 6.25
CA LYS A 162 -14.70 -8.19 7.17
C LYS A 162 -15.48 -6.93 7.56
N LYS A 163 -16.73 -6.83 7.12
CA LYS A 163 -17.63 -5.72 7.48
C LYS A 163 -17.81 -5.59 9.00
N ASN A 164 -18.00 -6.73 9.70
CA ASN A 164 -18.20 -6.75 11.15
C ASN A 164 -17.13 -7.61 11.81
N ILE A 165 -16.23 -6.98 12.54
CA ILE A 165 -15.27 -7.66 13.40
C ILE A 165 -15.84 -7.68 14.82
N SER A 166 -15.88 -8.84 15.46
CA SER A 166 -16.40 -8.96 16.84
C SER A 166 -15.58 -8.10 17.81
N GLU A 167 -16.22 -7.65 18.89
CA GLU A 167 -15.53 -6.88 19.92
C GLU A 167 -14.34 -7.64 20.53
N PHE A 168 -14.49 -8.95 20.74
CA PHE A 168 -13.41 -9.82 21.19
C PHE A 168 -12.20 -9.76 20.25
N LYS A 169 -12.43 -9.84 18.93
CA LYS A 169 -11.36 -9.75 17.92
C LYS A 169 -10.78 -8.32 17.89
N CYS A 170 -11.59 -7.27 18.00
CA CYS A 170 -11.10 -5.90 18.11
C CYS A 170 -10.15 -5.73 19.30
N ASN A 171 -10.51 -6.25 20.45
CA ASN A 171 -9.69 -6.17 21.67
C ASN A 171 -8.38 -6.95 21.53
N LYS A 172 -8.40 -8.12 20.88
CA LYS A 172 -7.18 -8.87 20.56
C LYS A 172 -6.24 -8.08 19.66
N ILE A 173 -6.76 -7.49 18.58
CA ILE A 173 -6.01 -6.65 17.65
C ILE A 173 -5.40 -5.44 18.38
N ALA A 174 -6.19 -4.74 19.20
CA ALA A 174 -5.71 -3.59 19.98
C ALA A 174 -4.52 -3.95 20.86
N LYS A 175 -4.59 -5.09 21.55
CA LYS A 175 -3.47 -5.60 22.37
C LYS A 175 -2.22 -5.88 21.53
N GLN A 176 -2.38 -6.48 20.34
CA GLN A 176 -1.27 -6.75 19.42
C GLN A 176 -0.63 -5.44 18.91
N LEU A 177 -1.42 -4.46 18.50
CA LEU A 177 -0.95 -3.17 18.01
C LEU A 177 -0.11 -2.44 19.07
N MET A 178 -0.63 -2.35 20.29
CA MET A 178 0.08 -1.73 21.41
C MET A 178 1.32 -2.52 21.81
N LYS A 179 1.22 -3.85 21.89
CA LYS A 179 2.33 -4.71 22.28
C LYS A 179 3.48 -4.65 21.30
N PHE A 180 3.21 -4.76 20.00
CA PHE A 180 4.24 -4.95 18.99
C PHE A 180 4.67 -3.66 18.30
N TYR A 181 3.76 -2.71 18.06
CA TYR A 181 4.02 -1.51 17.26
C TYR A 181 3.90 -0.20 18.02
N ASN A 182 3.28 -0.20 19.20
CA ASN A 182 2.96 1.01 19.96
C ASN A 182 2.13 2.01 19.13
N VAL A 183 1.10 1.51 18.42
CA VAL A 183 0.16 2.30 17.63
C VAL A 183 -1.29 2.02 18.04
N LYS A 184 -2.20 2.96 17.73
CA LYS A 184 -3.62 2.85 18.03
C LYS A 184 -4.47 2.59 16.79
N HIS A 185 -3.96 2.93 15.60
CA HIS A 185 -4.70 2.89 14.36
C HIS A 185 -3.90 2.18 13.26
N VAL A 186 -4.61 1.43 12.41
CA VAL A 186 -4.05 0.86 11.16
C VAL A 186 -4.88 1.40 10.00
N VAL A 187 -4.20 1.99 9.04
CA VAL A 187 -4.77 2.47 7.78
C VAL A 187 -4.39 1.49 6.68
N MET A 188 -5.36 0.95 5.98
CA MET A 188 -5.18 -0.11 5.00
C MET A 188 -6.03 0.07 3.75
N GLY A 189 -5.61 -0.55 2.65
CA GLY A 189 -6.31 -0.66 1.37
C GLY A 189 -6.74 -2.08 1.05
N HIS A 190 -6.47 -2.52 -0.18
CA HIS A 190 -6.58 -3.88 -0.72
C HIS A 190 -8.00 -4.47 -0.81
N SER A 191 -8.92 -4.11 0.05
CA SER A 191 -10.33 -4.51 -0.02
C SER A 191 -11.19 -3.30 -0.30
N SER A 192 -11.90 -3.35 -1.42
CA SER A 192 -12.65 -2.20 -1.95
C SER A 192 -14.00 -2.01 -1.25
N TYR A 193 -14.30 -0.75 -0.96
CA TYR A 193 -15.57 -0.30 -0.39
C TYR A 193 -16.14 0.88 -1.19
N SER A 194 -17.41 1.17 -1.02
CA SER A 194 -18.04 2.34 -1.64
C SER A 194 -17.59 3.67 -1.03
N THR A 195 -17.10 3.63 0.21
CA THR A 195 -16.63 4.80 0.97
C THR A 195 -15.47 4.40 1.89
N ILE A 196 -14.61 5.34 2.23
CA ILE A 196 -13.67 5.19 3.35
C ILE A 196 -14.50 4.91 4.61
N ASN A 197 -14.13 3.88 5.35
CA ASN A 197 -14.86 3.46 6.54
C ASN A 197 -13.92 2.94 7.63
N SER A 198 -14.47 2.75 8.83
CA SER A 198 -13.70 2.21 9.94
C SER A 198 -14.46 1.14 10.71
N THR A 199 -13.73 0.38 11.52
CA THR A 199 -14.27 -0.58 12.48
C THR A 199 -13.42 -0.61 13.73
N CYS A 200 -13.86 -1.36 14.76
CA CYS A 200 -13.14 -1.43 16.03
C CYS A 200 -12.89 -0.03 16.64
N LYS A 201 -13.90 0.83 16.67
CA LYS A 201 -13.81 2.21 17.20
C LYS A 201 -12.70 3.03 16.49
N ARG A 202 -12.65 2.99 15.19
CA ARG A 202 -11.64 3.63 14.30
C ARG A 202 -10.21 3.10 14.41
N MET A 203 -10.02 1.97 15.09
CA MET A 203 -8.70 1.34 15.13
C MET A 203 -8.28 0.81 13.76
N LEU A 204 -9.22 0.27 12.98
CA LEU A 204 -9.00 -0.23 11.62
C LEU A 204 -9.70 0.70 10.64
N ILE A 205 -8.94 1.37 9.78
CA ILE A 205 -9.43 2.34 8.81
C ILE A 205 -9.14 1.79 7.40
N ARG A 206 -10.18 1.72 6.56
CA ARG A 206 -10.13 1.14 5.22
C ARG A 206 -10.30 2.25 4.20
N THR A 207 -9.30 2.44 3.35
CA THR A 207 -9.21 3.58 2.44
C THR A 207 -9.40 3.24 0.98
N ASP A 208 -9.46 1.95 0.61
CA ASP A 208 -9.67 1.55 -0.78
C ASP A 208 -11.14 1.76 -1.19
N VAL A 209 -11.35 2.65 -2.15
CA VAL A 209 -12.67 2.98 -2.71
C VAL A 209 -12.74 2.68 -4.21
N SER A 210 -11.86 1.81 -4.73
CA SER A 210 -11.86 1.38 -6.14
C SER A 210 -11.84 2.52 -7.15
N LEU A 211 -11.00 3.53 -6.96
CA LEU A 211 -10.93 4.70 -7.85
C LEU A 211 -10.45 4.35 -9.27
N SER A 212 -9.71 3.27 -9.43
CA SER A 212 -9.23 2.83 -10.74
C SER A 212 -10.39 2.46 -11.67
N ARG A 213 -10.29 2.82 -12.95
CA ARG A 213 -11.23 2.39 -13.99
C ARG A 213 -11.30 0.87 -14.16
N ALA A 214 -10.22 0.15 -13.82
CA ALA A 214 -10.14 -1.32 -13.87
C ALA A 214 -11.18 -2.01 -12.98
N PHE A 215 -11.62 -1.34 -11.89
CA PHE A 215 -12.64 -1.85 -10.98
C PHE A 215 -14.07 -1.39 -11.32
N GLY A 216 -14.33 -1.12 -12.61
CA GLY A 216 -15.66 -0.78 -13.12
C GLY A 216 -16.08 0.67 -12.84
N GLY A 217 -16.82 1.22 -13.74
CA GLY A 217 -17.43 2.53 -13.62
C GLY A 217 -16.68 3.66 -14.33
N ASN A 218 -17.47 4.62 -14.79
CA ASN A 218 -17.00 5.87 -15.34
C ASN A 218 -16.48 6.73 -14.19
N LEU A 219 -15.36 7.44 -14.37
CA LEU A 219 -14.82 8.38 -13.38
C LEU A 219 -15.85 9.47 -13.02
N ASP A 220 -16.74 9.81 -13.95
CA ASP A 220 -17.80 10.81 -13.72
C ASP A 220 -18.78 10.39 -12.61
N ASN A 221 -18.90 9.08 -12.33
CA ASN A 221 -19.77 8.53 -11.31
C ASN A 221 -19.02 8.11 -10.03
N LYS A 222 -17.68 8.23 -9.99
CA LYS A 222 -16.89 7.89 -8.81
C LYS A 222 -16.72 9.09 -7.92
N LYS A 223 -17.06 8.91 -6.65
CA LYS A 223 -16.76 9.90 -5.62
C LYS A 223 -15.28 9.81 -5.26
N LEU A 224 -14.57 10.91 -5.39
CA LEU A 224 -13.21 11.02 -4.87
C LEU A 224 -13.27 11.00 -3.35
N HIS A 225 -12.46 10.17 -2.72
CA HIS A 225 -12.34 10.08 -1.28
C HIS A 225 -10.88 10.24 -0.86
N ALA A 226 -10.63 11.05 0.15
CA ALA A 226 -9.36 11.12 0.85
C ALA A 226 -9.59 10.97 2.35
N LEU A 227 -8.63 10.37 3.04
CA LEU A 227 -8.55 10.34 4.50
C LEU A 227 -7.68 11.51 4.94
N GLU A 228 -8.20 12.36 5.82
CA GLU A 228 -7.44 13.40 6.49
C GLU A 228 -7.21 13.02 7.95
N ILE A 229 -5.98 13.09 8.40
CA ILE A 229 -5.59 12.84 9.79
C ILE A 229 -4.87 14.09 10.30
N ILE A 230 -5.45 14.77 11.27
CA ILE A 230 -4.84 15.91 11.94
C ILE A 230 -4.44 15.46 13.34
N GLN A 231 -3.14 15.35 13.59
CA GLN A 231 -2.60 14.97 14.89
C GLN A 231 -1.75 16.10 15.45
N THR A 232 -2.12 16.62 16.59
CA THR A 232 -1.35 17.56 17.38
C THR A 232 -0.76 16.86 18.61
N LYS A 233 0.29 17.45 19.19
CA LYS A 233 1.09 16.81 20.24
C LYS A 233 0.28 16.39 21.47
N ASP A 234 -0.75 17.14 21.82
CA ASP A 234 -1.46 17.02 23.11
C ASP A 234 -2.97 16.71 22.97
N SER A 235 -3.41 16.28 21.77
CA SER A 235 -4.83 15.96 21.54
C SER A 235 -5.03 14.63 20.84
N ASN A 236 -6.23 14.07 20.98
CA ASN A 236 -6.64 12.93 20.15
C ASN A 236 -6.69 13.35 18.68
N PRO A 237 -6.29 12.48 17.75
CA PRO A 237 -6.32 12.80 16.34
C PRO A 237 -7.74 13.07 15.84
N ILE A 238 -7.90 14.08 15.00
CA ILE A 238 -9.10 14.31 14.20
C ILE A 238 -8.94 13.50 12.92
N ILE A 239 -9.89 12.65 12.63
CA ILE A 239 -9.86 11.77 11.45
C ILE A 239 -11.09 12.08 10.61
N ASN A 240 -10.88 12.62 9.41
CA ASN A 240 -11.94 13.04 8.51
C ASN A 240 -11.90 12.24 7.20
N THR A 241 -13.04 12.13 6.56
CA THR A 241 -13.16 11.78 5.16
C THR A 241 -13.43 13.05 4.34
N ILE A 242 -12.67 13.25 3.28
CA ILE A 242 -12.84 14.35 2.33
C ILE A 242 -13.44 13.76 1.05
N THR A 243 -14.52 14.32 0.58
CA THR A 243 -15.20 13.93 -0.66
C THR A 243 -15.59 15.16 -1.47
N ASN A 244 -16.13 14.97 -2.67
CA ASN A 244 -16.73 16.08 -3.46
C ASN A 244 -17.87 16.79 -2.71
N GLU A 245 -18.48 16.13 -1.71
CA GLU A 245 -19.58 16.68 -0.89
C GLU A 245 -19.06 17.47 0.33
N GLY A 246 -17.75 17.50 0.56
CA GLY A 246 -17.11 18.17 1.68
C GLY A 246 -16.40 17.25 2.66
N ILE A 247 -16.11 17.78 3.83
CA ILE A 247 -15.35 17.12 4.91
C ILE A 247 -16.33 16.59 5.95
N LYS A 248 -16.19 15.33 6.33
CA LYS A 248 -16.99 14.68 7.36
C LYS A 248 -16.11 13.92 8.35
N LEU A 249 -16.41 13.98 9.63
CA LEU A 249 -15.72 13.18 10.66
C LEU A 249 -15.92 11.69 10.37
N LEU A 250 -14.84 10.92 10.36
CA LEU A 250 -14.89 9.45 10.19
C LEU A 250 -15.54 8.84 11.45
N LYS A 251 -16.61 8.09 11.22
CA LYS A 251 -17.34 7.36 12.28
C LYS A 251 -16.72 5.99 12.59
#